data_872c48ad333b2fbe373a0252afdd882c
#
_entry.id   872c48ad333b2fbe373a0252afdd882c
#
_cell.length_a   1.000
_cell.length_b   1.000
_cell.length_c   1.000
_cell.angle_alpha   90.00
_cell.angle_beta   90.00
_cell.angle_gamma   90.00
#
_symmetry.space_group_name_H-M   'P 1'
#
loop_
_entity.id
_entity.type
_entity.pdbx_description
1 polymer ?
#
loop_
_entity_poly.entity_id
_entity_poly.type
_entity_poly.pdbx_seq_one_letter_code
_entity_poly.pdbx_strand_id
1 'polypeptide(L)'
;MSILNHNIYDNVRTRVIVLHNDCILLLSPESESDGWRPPGGGLEPGESLADCAAREVLEETGIAVHVSRIAFLREWVVPRYCTLPREDGVGFALEVFLYASPATTEIEPRLEAPGASMPLWVPLKDVPELPLWPKELKGLVSALLSGENPQGVPSFVSQLESPWAKPEAITFA
;
A
#
# COMPACT_ATOMS: atom_id res chain seq x y z
N MET A 1 17.78 -25.25 -19.09
CA MET A 1 16.56 -24.40 -19.17
C MET A 1 16.12 -24.18 -17.73
N SER A 2 16.59 -23.08 -17.13
CA SER A 2 16.28 -22.75 -15.73
C SER A 2 14.83 -22.25 -15.71
N ILE A 3 13.93 -23.04 -15.13
CA ILE A 3 12.59 -22.57 -14.78
C ILE A 3 12.85 -21.59 -13.63
N LEU A 4 12.76 -20.30 -13.92
CA LEU A 4 12.72 -19.26 -12.91
C LEU A 4 11.52 -19.60 -12.01
N ASN A 5 11.79 -20.08 -10.82
CA ASN A 5 10.79 -20.23 -9.77
C ASN A 5 10.36 -18.82 -9.33
N HIS A 6 9.52 -18.16 -10.14
CA HIS A 6 8.79 -17.02 -9.66
C HIS A 6 7.77 -17.53 -8.67
N ASN A 7 8.02 -17.26 -7.42
CA ASN A 7 7.07 -17.51 -6.37
C ASN A 7 5.87 -16.59 -6.61
N ILE A 8 4.67 -17.15 -6.75
CA ILE A 8 3.45 -16.35 -6.94
C ILE A 8 3.23 -15.34 -5.79
N TYR A 9 3.81 -15.59 -4.62
CA TYR A 9 3.76 -14.70 -3.46
C TYR A 9 4.50 -13.38 -3.69
N ASP A 10 5.51 -13.34 -4.55
CA ASP A 10 6.30 -12.14 -4.83
C ASP A 10 5.46 -11.01 -5.47
N ASN A 11 4.31 -11.35 -6.02
CA ASN A 11 3.43 -10.44 -6.73
C ASN A 11 2.19 -10.03 -5.93
N VAL A 12 2.01 -10.53 -4.73
CA VAL A 12 0.88 -10.18 -3.85
C VAL A 12 1.39 -9.38 -2.66
N ARG A 13 0.78 -8.22 -2.44
CA ARG A 13 1.14 -7.33 -1.34
C ARG A 13 -0.11 -6.92 -0.57
N THR A 14 0.05 -6.70 0.72
CA THR A 14 -0.97 -6.06 1.56
C THR A 14 -0.63 -4.60 1.82
N ARG A 15 -1.67 -3.77 1.99
CA ARG A 15 -1.59 -2.42 2.52
C ARG A 15 -2.68 -2.25 3.56
N VAL A 16 -2.37 -1.64 4.68
CA VAL A 16 -3.28 -1.65 5.82
C VAL A 16 -3.74 -0.25 6.18
N ILE A 17 -5.05 -0.04 6.11
CA ILE A 17 -5.73 1.19 6.50
C ILE A 17 -6.09 1.06 7.97
N VAL A 18 -5.21 1.55 8.82
CA VAL A 18 -5.41 1.56 10.26
C VAL A 18 -6.01 2.90 10.66
N LEU A 19 -7.23 2.87 11.20
CA LEU A 19 -7.96 4.07 11.61
C LEU A 19 -8.11 4.13 13.12
N HIS A 20 -7.87 5.31 13.69
CA HIS A 20 -8.08 5.59 15.11
C HIS A 20 -8.33 7.09 15.35
N ASN A 21 -9.42 7.45 16.06
CA ASN A 21 -9.74 8.84 16.46
C ASN A 21 -9.62 9.86 15.33
N ASP A 22 -10.27 9.60 14.18
CA ASP A 22 -10.23 10.44 12.97
C ASP A 22 -8.83 10.62 12.38
N CYS A 23 -7.91 9.72 12.70
CA CYS A 23 -6.57 9.64 12.10
C CYS A 23 -6.40 8.34 11.32
N ILE A 24 -5.50 8.37 10.35
CA ILE A 24 -4.99 7.21 9.63
C ILE A 24 -3.49 7.05 9.92
N LEU A 25 -3.06 5.81 10.08
CA LEU A 25 -1.64 5.50 10.20
C LEU A 25 -0.99 5.48 8.82
N LEU A 26 0.01 6.33 8.63
CA LEU A 26 0.77 6.41 7.38
C LEU A 26 2.28 6.38 7.68
N LEU A 27 3.03 5.90 6.71
CA LEU A 27 4.48 6.00 6.66
C LEU A 27 4.87 7.24 5.87
N SER A 28 5.80 8.02 6.40
CA SER A 28 6.33 9.20 5.72
C SER A 28 7.14 8.81 4.47
N PRO A 29 7.27 9.71 3.49
CA PRO A 29 8.19 9.51 2.37
C PRO A 29 9.64 9.32 2.84
N GLU A 30 10.39 8.45 2.17
CA GLU A 30 11.83 8.27 2.38
C GLU A 30 12.65 9.27 1.56
N SER A 31 12.06 9.77 0.46
CA SER A 31 12.65 10.78 -0.42
C SER A 31 11.57 11.75 -0.93
N GLU A 32 11.99 12.87 -1.52
CA GLU A 32 11.06 13.86 -2.11
C GLU A 32 10.21 13.29 -3.26
N SER A 33 10.65 12.21 -3.90
CA SER A 33 9.93 11.54 -4.99
C SER A 33 8.87 10.57 -4.50
N ASP A 34 8.91 10.20 -3.22
CA ASP A 34 7.99 9.22 -2.64
C ASP A 34 6.73 9.90 -2.12
N GLY A 35 5.67 9.12 -1.98
CA GLY A 35 4.43 9.55 -1.35
C GLY A 35 4.26 8.94 0.03
N TRP A 36 3.41 9.58 0.84
CA TRP A 36 2.90 8.99 2.06
C TRP A 36 2.10 7.72 1.72
N ARG A 37 2.31 6.65 2.46
CA ARG A 37 1.70 5.36 2.17
C ARG A 37 1.20 4.65 3.43
N PRO A 38 0.16 3.83 3.32
CA PRO A 38 -0.20 2.91 4.40
C PRO A 38 0.91 1.88 4.62
N PRO A 39 1.10 1.39 5.86
CA PRO A 39 2.00 0.29 6.13
C PRO A 39 1.57 -0.98 5.39
N GLY A 40 2.53 -1.86 5.12
CA GLY A 40 2.29 -3.15 4.47
C GLY A 40 3.35 -3.53 3.47
N GLY A 41 3.42 -4.81 3.15
CA GLY A 41 4.45 -5.40 2.29
C GLY A 41 4.04 -6.68 1.60
N GLY A 42 5.03 -7.48 1.27
CA GLY A 42 4.86 -8.71 0.50
C GLY A 42 4.30 -9.87 1.31
N LEU A 43 3.49 -10.70 0.65
CA LEU A 43 2.97 -11.94 1.24
C LEU A 43 4.10 -12.98 1.33
N GLU A 44 4.26 -13.60 2.48
CA GLU A 44 5.20 -14.69 2.67
C GLU A 44 4.54 -16.08 2.48
N PRO A 45 5.32 -17.11 2.12
CA PRO A 45 4.80 -18.45 1.97
C PRO A 45 4.12 -18.96 3.25
N GLY A 46 2.86 -19.35 3.14
CA GLY A 46 2.07 -19.89 4.26
C GLY A 46 1.30 -18.86 5.05
N GLU A 47 1.45 -17.57 4.77
CA GLU A 47 0.64 -16.51 5.37
C GLU A 47 -0.73 -16.37 4.69
N SER A 48 -1.74 -16.02 5.47
CA SER A 48 -2.96 -15.39 4.94
C SER A 48 -2.72 -13.89 4.72
N LEU A 49 -3.59 -13.25 3.93
CA LEU A 49 -3.54 -11.78 3.75
C LEU A 49 -3.67 -11.04 5.09
N ALA A 50 -4.44 -11.57 6.02
CA ALA A 50 -4.62 -10.98 7.34
C ALA A 50 -3.36 -11.11 8.22
N ASP A 51 -2.68 -12.26 8.17
CA ASP A 51 -1.42 -12.48 8.89
C ASP A 51 -0.32 -11.57 8.36
N CYS A 52 -0.17 -11.51 7.03
CA CYS A 52 0.76 -10.61 6.36
C CYS A 52 0.51 -9.15 6.75
N ALA A 53 -0.74 -8.70 6.68
CA ALA A 53 -1.11 -7.34 7.04
C ALA A 53 -0.76 -7.01 8.50
N ALA A 54 -1.05 -7.93 9.43
CA ALA A 54 -0.75 -7.75 10.84
C ALA A 54 0.76 -7.74 11.11
N ARG A 55 1.53 -8.63 10.48
CA ARG A 55 2.99 -8.68 10.59
C ARG A 55 3.63 -7.40 10.10
N GLU A 56 3.30 -6.97 8.89
CA GLU A 56 3.88 -5.78 8.27
C GLU A 56 3.61 -4.50 9.09
N VAL A 57 2.36 -4.32 9.58
CA VAL A 57 2.06 -3.18 10.46
C VAL A 57 2.90 -3.22 11.73
N LEU A 58 3.04 -4.39 12.34
CA LEU A 58 3.84 -4.54 13.56
C LEU A 58 5.32 -4.26 13.30
N GLU A 59 5.87 -4.75 12.18
CA GLU A 59 7.28 -4.55 11.81
C GLU A 59 7.60 -3.09 11.50
N GLU A 60 6.76 -2.43 10.71
CA GLU A 60 7.00 -1.05 10.27
C GLU A 60 6.64 0.00 11.32
N THR A 61 5.72 -0.31 12.26
CA THR A 61 5.15 0.72 13.16
C THR A 61 5.20 0.37 14.64
N GLY A 62 5.47 -0.88 15.00
CA GLY A 62 5.35 -1.37 16.38
C GLY A 62 3.92 -1.58 16.87
N ILE A 63 2.90 -1.30 16.03
CA ILE A 63 1.48 -1.37 16.41
C ILE A 63 0.92 -2.74 16.05
N ALA A 64 0.41 -3.47 17.04
CA ALA A 64 -0.42 -4.64 16.78
C ALA A 64 -1.82 -4.24 16.32
N VAL A 65 -2.38 -4.94 15.34
CA VAL A 65 -3.67 -4.62 14.73
C VAL A 65 -4.59 -5.84 14.63
N HIS A 66 -5.89 -5.56 14.63
CA HIS A 66 -6.94 -6.52 14.27
C HIS A 66 -7.44 -6.21 12.87
N VAL A 67 -7.08 -7.06 11.91
CA VAL A 67 -7.52 -6.94 10.52
C VAL A 67 -8.97 -7.36 10.40
N SER A 68 -9.79 -6.57 9.69
CA SER A 68 -11.23 -6.78 9.63
C SER A 68 -11.76 -7.20 8.25
N ARG A 69 -11.54 -6.39 7.22
CA ARG A 69 -12.09 -6.62 5.89
C ARG A 69 -11.23 -5.99 4.79
N ILE A 70 -11.43 -6.43 3.57
CA ILE A 70 -10.83 -5.79 2.38
C ILE A 70 -11.49 -4.41 2.19
N ALA A 71 -10.65 -3.41 1.97
CA ALA A 71 -11.08 -2.06 1.63
C ALA A 71 -11.22 -1.90 0.12
N PHE A 72 -10.16 -2.25 -0.63
CA PHE A 72 -10.16 -2.29 -2.09
C PHE A 72 -8.99 -3.13 -2.61
N LEU A 73 -9.02 -3.42 -3.91
CA LEU A 73 -7.95 -4.11 -4.63
C LEU A 73 -7.33 -3.15 -5.63
N ARG A 74 -6.03 -3.28 -5.85
CA ARG A 74 -5.29 -2.54 -6.85
C ARG A 74 -4.37 -3.46 -7.63
N GLU A 75 -4.53 -3.50 -8.92
CA GLU A 75 -3.56 -4.12 -9.81
C GLU A 75 -2.50 -3.11 -10.23
N TRP A 76 -1.27 -3.55 -10.23
CA TRP A 76 -0.13 -2.78 -10.64
C TRP A 76 0.55 -3.47 -11.82
N VAL A 77 0.42 -2.89 -13.01
CA VAL A 77 0.88 -3.49 -14.25
C VAL A 77 2.00 -2.67 -14.85
N VAL A 78 3.17 -3.29 -15.07
CA VAL A 78 4.25 -2.68 -15.84
C VAL A 78 4.01 -2.97 -17.31
N PRO A 79 3.93 -1.94 -18.16
CA PRO A 79 3.77 -2.14 -19.59
C PRO A 79 4.90 -3.01 -20.17
N ARG A 80 4.56 -3.93 -21.09
CA ARG A 80 5.51 -4.88 -21.70
C ARG A 80 6.67 -4.21 -22.45
N TYR A 81 6.47 -2.96 -22.87
CA TYR A 81 7.50 -2.16 -23.57
C TYR A 81 8.33 -1.29 -22.62
N CYS A 82 8.11 -1.39 -21.31
CA CYS A 82 9.00 -0.73 -20.36
C CYS A 82 10.37 -1.39 -20.43
N THR A 83 11.33 -0.67 -20.99
CA THR A 83 12.71 -1.15 -21.23
C THR A 83 13.60 -1.02 -19.99
N LEU A 84 13.06 -0.57 -18.86
CA LEU A 84 13.84 -0.46 -17.64
C LEU A 84 14.17 -1.87 -17.14
N PRO A 85 15.45 -2.17 -16.92
CA PRO A 85 15.82 -3.43 -16.32
C PRO A 85 15.24 -3.46 -14.90
N ARG A 86 14.31 -4.37 -14.68
CA ARG A 86 13.86 -4.69 -13.32
C ARG A 86 14.71 -5.84 -12.83
N GLU A 87 15.41 -5.62 -11.75
CA GLU A 87 16.23 -6.65 -11.12
C GLU A 87 15.37 -7.83 -10.63
N ASP A 88 14.10 -7.56 -10.33
CA ASP A 88 13.11 -8.53 -9.85
C ASP A 88 12.30 -9.23 -10.96
N GLY A 89 12.32 -8.71 -12.19
CA GLY A 89 11.58 -9.29 -13.32
C GLY A 89 10.05 -9.25 -13.20
N VAL A 90 9.51 -8.58 -12.16
CA VAL A 90 8.07 -8.55 -11.88
C VAL A 90 7.38 -7.51 -12.75
N GLY A 91 6.50 -7.96 -13.65
CA GLY A 91 5.68 -7.12 -14.53
C GLY A 91 4.28 -6.80 -13.99
N PHE A 92 3.92 -7.34 -12.82
CA PHE A 92 2.58 -7.26 -12.24
C PHE A 92 2.66 -7.41 -10.72
N ALA A 93 1.82 -6.68 -10.01
CA ALA A 93 1.57 -6.93 -8.60
C ALA A 93 0.08 -6.68 -8.28
N LEU A 94 -0.45 -7.48 -7.35
CA LEU A 94 -1.75 -7.29 -6.76
C LEU A 94 -1.57 -6.72 -5.35
N GLU A 95 -2.06 -5.52 -5.12
CA GLU A 95 -2.12 -4.93 -3.79
C GLU A 95 -3.54 -5.09 -3.22
N VAL A 96 -3.62 -5.67 -2.04
CA VAL A 96 -4.86 -5.85 -1.29
C VAL A 96 -4.86 -4.89 -0.12
N PHE A 97 -5.74 -3.89 -0.17
CA PHE A 97 -5.92 -2.94 0.91
C PHE A 97 -6.92 -3.48 1.93
N LEU A 98 -6.54 -3.48 3.19
CA LEU A 98 -7.31 -4.06 4.29
C LEU A 98 -7.56 -3.00 5.36
N TYR A 99 -8.77 -2.99 5.92
CA TYR A 99 -9.04 -2.21 7.12
C TYR A 99 -8.57 -2.97 8.36
N ALA A 100 -8.02 -2.22 9.30
CA ALA A 100 -7.67 -2.73 10.61
C ALA A 100 -7.94 -1.69 11.71
N SER A 101 -8.13 -2.18 12.92
CA SER A 101 -8.16 -1.37 14.14
C SER A 101 -6.90 -1.64 14.97
N PRO A 102 -6.29 -0.62 15.59
CA PRO A 102 -5.11 -0.82 16.41
C PRO A 102 -5.48 -1.47 17.74
N ALA A 103 -4.65 -2.42 18.20
CA ALA A 103 -4.70 -2.95 19.56
C ALA A 103 -4.02 -2.00 20.56
N THR A 104 -3.03 -1.24 20.10
CA THR A 104 -2.33 -0.17 20.82
C THR A 104 -2.18 1.04 19.92
N THR A 105 -1.97 2.22 20.48
CA THR A 105 -1.80 3.46 19.70
C THR A 105 -0.41 4.07 19.84
N GLU A 106 0.41 3.49 20.69
CA GLU A 106 1.80 3.89 20.83
C GLU A 106 2.62 3.38 19.64
N ILE A 107 3.30 4.30 18.98
CA ILE A 107 4.17 3.99 17.85
C ILE A 107 5.55 3.67 18.41
N GLU A 108 6.00 2.45 18.19
CA GLU A 108 7.37 2.01 18.48
C GLU A 108 8.06 1.56 17.18
N PRO A 109 8.45 2.51 16.33
CA PRO A 109 9.00 2.16 15.04
C PRO A 109 10.34 1.42 15.20
N ARG A 110 10.46 0.28 14.56
CA ARG A 110 11.73 -0.41 14.41
C ARG A 110 12.46 0.16 13.20
N LEU A 111 13.11 1.29 13.39
CA LEU A 111 13.90 1.91 12.32
C LEU A 111 15.15 1.08 12.08
N GLU A 112 15.19 0.36 10.98
CA GLU A 112 16.34 -0.48 10.62
C GLU A 112 17.49 0.33 10.00
N ALA A 113 17.23 1.54 9.48
CA ALA A 113 18.24 2.37 8.83
C ALA A 113 17.95 3.87 8.94
N PRO A 114 19.00 4.73 8.88
CA PRO A 114 18.82 6.16 8.70
C PRO A 114 18.08 6.47 7.39
N GLY A 115 17.03 7.28 7.47
CA GLY A 115 16.21 7.65 6.31
C GLY A 115 15.01 6.73 6.05
N ALA A 116 14.78 5.72 6.90
CA ALA A 116 13.59 4.89 6.82
C ALA A 116 12.30 5.71 7.02
N SER A 117 11.22 5.26 6.41
CA SER A 117 9.89 5.86 6.59
C SER A 117 9.48 5.88 8.07
N MET A 118 8.97 7.01 8.52
CA MET A 118 8.47 7.17 9.88
C MET A 118 6.96 6.94 9.93
N PRO A 119 6.45 6.06 10.80
CA PRO A 119 5.02 5.93 11.03
C PRO A 119 4.48 7.13 11.81
N LEU A 120 3.33 7.65 11.35
CA LEU A 120 2.65 8.79 11.94
C LEU A 120 1.14 8.62 11.89
N TRP A 121 0.46 9.03 12.97
CA TRP A 121 -0.99 9.22 12.96
C TRP A 121 -1.31 10.56 12.29
N VAL A 122 -1.88 10.51 11.10
CA VAL A 122 -2.25 11.68 10.30
C VAL A 122 -3.74 11.92 10.40
N PRO A 123 -4.20 13.13 10.80
CA PRO A 123 -5.62 13.45 10.79
C PRO A 123 -6.22 13.27 9.39
N LEU A 124 -7.36 12.62 9.28
CA LEU A 124 -8.02 12.36 7.98
C LEU A 124 -8.24 13.64 7.18
N LYS A 125 -8.55 14.75 7.85
CA LYS A 125 -8.76 16.07 7.23
C LYS A 125 -7.52 16.62 6.52
N ASP A 126 -6.32 16.22 6.94
CA ASP A 126 -5.05 16.72 6.41
C ASP A 126 -4.53 15.84 5.26
N VAL A 127 -5.06 14.63 5.13
CA VAL A 127 -4.64 13.63 4.12
C VAL A 127 -4.82 14.10 2.67
N PRO A 128 -5.90 14.84 2.28
CA PRO A 128 -6.07 15.31 0.91
C PRO A 128 -4.91 16.18 0.38
N GLU A 129 -4.22 16.89 1.27
CA GLU A 129 -3.10 17.78 0.92
C GLU A 129 -1.76 17.03 0.79
N LEU A 130 -1.69 15.77 1.26
CA LEU A 130 -0.47 15.00 1.20
C LEU A 130 -0.25 14.37 -0.20
N PRO A 131 1.01 14.22 -0.64
CA PRO A 131 1.35 13.38 -1.77
C PRO A 131 1.18 11.91 -1.35
N LEU A 132 0.01 11.33 -1.61
CA LEU A 132 -0.30 9.94 -1.24
C LEU A 132 0.09 8.96 -2.33
N TRP A 133 0.55 7.81 -1.87
CA TRP A 133 0.71 6.61 -2.68
C TRP A 133 -0.06 5.43 -2.04
N PRO A 134 -0.95 4.75 -2.78
CA PRO A 134 -1.44 5.15 -4.09
C PRO A 134 -2.42 6.34 -4.01
N LYS A 135 -2.57 7.06 -5.11
CA LYS A 135 -3.46 8.24 -5.19
C LYS A 135 -4.94 7.92 -4.96
N GLU A 136 -5.33 6.68 -5.24
CA GLU A 136 -6.69 6.16 -5.01
C GLU A 136 -7.11 6.24 -3.54
N LEU A 137 -6.13 6.23 -2.62
CA LEU A 137 -6.38 6.39 -1.19
C LEU A 137 -7.06 7.73 -0.86
N LYS A 138 -6.82 8.81 -1.64
CA LYS A 138 -7.51 10.09 -1.44
C LYS A 138 -9.02 9.98 -1.59
N GLY A 139 -9.49 9.21 -2.58
CA GLY A 139 -10.91 8.96 -2.78
C GLY A 139 -11.54 8.23 -1.60
N LEU A 140 -10.84 7.22 -1.08
CA LEU A 140 -11.29 6.50 0.10
C LEU A 140 -11.38 7.41 1.34
N VAL A 141 -10.36 8.23 1.57
CA VAL A 141 -10.35 9.16 2.72
C VAL A 141 -11.46 10.21 2.57
N SER A 142 -11.71 10.71 1.36
CA SER A 142 -12.82 11.63 1.10
C SER A 142 -14.18 11.00 1.42
N ALA A 143 -14.39 9.74 1.05
CA ALA A 143 -15.60 9.00 1.39
C ALA A 143 -15.75 8.81 2.91
N LEU A 144 -14.67 8.50 3.61
CA LEU A 144 -14.67 8.37 5.08
C LEU A 144 -15.02 9.71 5.75
N LEU A 145 -14.48 10.83 5.26
CA LEU A 145 -14.76 12.17 5.78
C LEU A 145 -16.22 12.60 5.53
N SER A 146 -16.83 12.19 4.43
CA SER A 146 -18.25 12.44 4.15
C SER A 146 -19.22 11.51 4.88
N GLY A 147 -18.70 10.56 5.66
CA GLY A 147 -19.49 9.54 6.35
C GLY A 147 -20.06 8.49 5.41
N GLU A 148 -19.59 8.43 4.18
CA GLU A 148 -19.94 7.37 3.25
C GLU A 148 -19.24 6.07 3.64
N ASN A 149 -20.01 4.97 3.64
CA ASN A 149 -19.44 3.64 3.80
C ASN A 149 -19.53 2.95 2.44
N PRO A 150 -18.41 2.85 1.70
CA PRO A 150 -18.42 2.23 0.37
C PRO A 150 -19.01 0.83 0.44
N GLN A 151 -20.06 0.58 -0.32
CA GLN A 151 -20.66 -0.74 -0.45
C GLN A 151 -19.82 -1.55 -1.45
N GLY A 152 -19.47 -2.78 -1.05
CA GLY A 152 -18.65 -3.66 -1.86
C GLY A 152 -17.15 -3.43 -1.72
N VAL A 153 -16.39 -4.11 -2.58
CA VAL A 153 -14.93 -4.01 -2.66
C VAL A 153 -14.58 -3.39 -4.02
N PRO A 154 -14.30 -2.09 -4.07
CA PRO A 154 -13.88 -1.48 -5.32
C PRO A 154 -12.53 -2.06 -5.77
N SER A 155 -12.35 -2.21 -7.08
CA SER A 155 -11.09 -2.62 -7.67
C SER A 155 -10.58 -1.54 -8.61
N PHE A 156 -9.27 -1.31 -8.58
CA PHE A 156 -8.61 -0.33 -9.42
C PHE A 156 -7.49 -1.01 -10.21
N VAL A 157 -7.40 -0.68 -11.48
CA VAL A 157 -6.23 -1.00 -12.29
C VAL A 157 -5.41 0.28 -12.39
N SER A 158 -4.28 0.32 -11.72
CA SER A 158 -3.34 1.42 -11.89
C SER A 158 -2.25 0.95 -12.83
N GLN A 159 -2.19 1.58 -13.98
CA GLN A 159 -0.96 1.53 -14.76
C GLN A 159 0.12 2.27 -13.97
N LEU A 160 1.28 1.67 -13.88
CA LEU A 160 2.42 2.33 -13.30
C LEU A 160 2.72 3.59 -14.12
N GLU A 161 2.23 4.71 -13.64
CA GLU A 161 2.92 5.96 -13.87
C GLU A 161 4.19 5.91 -13.01
N SER A 162 5.15 5.07 -13.44
CA SER A 162 6.47 5.17 -12.86
C SER A 162 6.91 6.61 -13.02
N PRO A 163 7.51 7.25 -12.02
CA PRO A 163 8.21 8.51 -12.23
C PRO A 163 9.28 8.39 -13.32
N TRP A 164 9.60 7.16 -13.72
CA TRP A 164 10.52 6.76 -14.78
C TRP A 164 9.83 6.38 -16.09
N ALA A 165 8.53 6.17 -16.13
CA ALA A 165 7.80 5.92 -17.38
C ALA A 165 7.46 7.26 -18.01
N LYS A 166 8.00 7.51 -19.20
CA LYS A 166 7.50 8.61 -20.03
C LYS A 166 6.00 8.42 -20.24
N PRO A 167 5.18 9.47 -20.04
CA PRO A 167 3.73 9.38 -20.16
C PRO A 167 3.34 9.28 -21.65
N GLU A 168 3.46 8.10 -22.23
CA GLU A 168 2.80 7.81 -23.48
C GLU A 168 1.49 7.10 -23.14
N ALA A 169 0.40 7.83 -23.39
CA ALA A 169 -0.95 7.36 -23.14
C ALA A 169 -1.21 6.03 -23.84
N ILE A 170 -1.49 4.98 -23.06
CA ILE A 170 -2.03 3.74 -23.62
C ILE A 170 -3.52 3.95 -23.74
N THR A 171 -4.01 4.05 -24.96
CA THR A 171 -5.44 4.02 -25.26
C THR A 171 -5.82 2.56 -25.42
N PHE A 172 -6.65 2.04 -24.55
CA PHE A 172 -7.32 0.75 -24.81
C PHE A 172 -8.44 1.01 -25.82
N ALA A 173 -8.41 0.29 -26.91
CA ALA A 173 -9.49 0.24 -27.88
C ALA A 173 -10.55 -0.76 -27.42
#